data_796dda85ddf85ae7310c98fd328df424
#
_entry.id   796dda85ddf85ae7310c98fd328df424
#
_cell.length_a   1.000
_cell.length_b   1.000
_cell.length_c   1.000
_cell.angle_alpha   90.00
_cell.angle_beta   90.00
_cell.angle_gamma   90.00
#
_symmetry.space_group_name_H-M   'P 1'
#
loop_
_entity.id
_entity.type
_entity.pdbx_description
1 polymer ?
#
loop_
_entity_poly.entity_id
_entity_poly.type
_entity_poly.pdbx_seq_one_letter_code
_entity_poly.pdbx_strand_id
1 'polypeptide(L)'
;MSETPCERPVPELIDDRPAGMLRAVAGDEVIGHIQYLVLETPEAALAPVHTIVDPGHEGQGVGSALAAEFYAMADREGVAVAPLCPYVARWAERHPDQAAPASEELLAAARAKVAEDPALW
;
A
#
# COMPACT_ATOMS: atom_id res chain seq x y z
N MET A 1 -16.51 27.83 -11.37
CA MET A 1 -16.04 27.20 -11.36
C MET A 1 -15.32 26.66 -11.87
N SER A 2 -15.01 26.71 -11.80
CA SER A 2 -14.42 26.15 -12.33
C SER A 2 -13.81 25.20 -12.30
N GLU A 3 -13.84 24.46 -12.24
CA GLU A 3 -13.13 23.37 -12.27
C GLU A 3 -12.39 23.21 -13.42
N THR A 4 -11.32 22.53 -13.42
CA THR A 4 -10.53 22.30 -14.58
C THR A 4 -10.94 20.99 -15.16
N PRO A 5 -11.64 21.04 -16.23
CA PRO A 5 -12.22 19.82 -16.76
C PRO A 5 -11.21 18.81 -17.25
N CYS A 6 -10.01 19.23 -17.52
CA CYS A 6 -9.03 18.28 -18.02
C CYS A 6 -8.27 17.57 -16.93
N GLU A 7 -8.53 17.90 -15.68
CA GLU A 7 -7.87 17.20 -14.59
C GLU A 7 -8.45 15.83 -14.40
N ARG A 8 -7.57 14.86 -14.17
CA ARG A 8 -8.03 13.56 -13.77
C ARG A 8 -8.53 13.63 -12.35
N PRO A 9 -9.59 12.90 -12.02
CA PRO A 9 -10.06 12.87 -10.65
C PRO A 9 -8.97 12.29 -9.75
N VAL A 10 -8.80 12.91 -8.59
CA VAL A 10 -7.90 12.37 -7.57
C VAL A 10 -8.66 11.29 -6.84
N PRO A 11 -8.16 10.05 -6.83
CA PRO A 11 -8.90 9.01 -6.14
C PRO A 11 -8.90 9.24 -4.64
N GLU A 12 -9.97 8.80 -4.01
CA GLU A 12 -10.05 8.79 -2.57
C GLU A 12 -9.39 7.52 -2.07
N LEU A 13 -8.52 7.63 -1.07
CA LEU A 13 -7.79 6.48 -0.55
C LEU A 13 -8.41 6.08 0.77
N ILE A 14 -8.98 4.87 0.80
CA ILE A 14 -9.78 4.40 1.94
C ILE A 14 -9.18 3.11 2.46
N ASP A 15 -8.86 3.09 3.75
CA ASP A 15 -8.30 1.90 4.38
C ASP A 15 -9.42 1.06 4.98
N ASP A 16 -9.47 -0.21 4.57
CA ASP A 16 -10.39 -1.19 5.11
C ASP A 16 -9.54 -2.19 5.89
N ARG A 17 -9.26 -1.85 7.14
CA ARG A 17 -8.36 -2.64 7.97
C ARG A 17 -8.84 -4.07 8.16
N PRO A 18 -10.12 -4.34 8.42
CA PRO A 18 -10.57 -5.72 8.58
C PRO A 18 -10.35 -6.57 7.34
N ALA A 19 -10.43 -5.97 6.16
CA ALA A 19 -10.18 -6.70 4.92
C ALA A 19 -8.70 -6.73 4.55
N GLY A 20 -7.86 -5.92 5.20
CA GLY A 20 -6.46 -5.80 4.82
C GLY A 20 -6.27 -5.16 3.47
N MET A 21 -7.05 -4.14 3.17
CA MET A 21 -7.05 -3.49 1.87
C MET A 21 -7.04 -1.98 1.99
N LEU A 22 -6.04 -1.35 1.39
CA LEU A 22 -6.08 0.09 1.17
C LEU A 22 -6.55 0.29 -0.27
N ARG A 23 -7.70 0.91 -0.44
CA ARG A 23 -8.34 1.03 -1.75
C ARG A 23 -8.28 2.44 -2.29
N ALA A 24 -8.11 2.55 -3.59
CA ALA A 24 -8.25 3.82 -4.30
C ALA A 24 -9.60 3.79 -5.00
N VAL A 25 -10.42 4.78 -4.71
CA VAL A 25 -11.80 4.83 -5.21
C VAL A 25 -11.99 6.11 -6.01
N ALA A 26 -12.47 5.98 -7.23
CA ALA A 26 -12.82 7.12 -8.08
C ALA A 26 -14.31 7.07 -8.30
N GLY A 27 -15.02 8.07 -7.74
CA GLY A 27 -16.47 8.03 -7.76
C GLY A 27 -16.98 6.84 -6.98
N ASP A 28 -17.67 5.93 -7.65
CA ASP A 28 -18.20 4.73 -7.02
C ASP A 28 -17.37 3.48 -7.32
N GLU A 29 -16.24 3.66 -7.97
CA GLU A 29 -15.50 2.53 -8.51
C GLU A 29 -14.14 2.38 -7.83
N VAL A 30 -13.82 1.16 -7.41
CA VAL A 30 -12.48 0.86 -6.89
C VAL A 30 -11.56 0.69 -8.08
N ILE A 31 -10.56 1.55 -8.19
CA ILE A 31 -9.65 1.54 -9.33
C ILE A 31 -8.27 0.99 -8.99
N GLY A 32 -8.02 0.67 -7.74
CA GLY A 32 -6.78 0.05 -7.34
C GLY A 32 -6.78 -0.25 -5.87
N HIS A 33 -5.82 -1.08 -5.43
CA HIS A 33 -5.71 -1.37 -4.00
C HIS A 33 -4.34 -1.97 -3.68
N ILE A 34 -3.99 -1.87 -2.39
CA ILE A 34 -2.88 -2.63 -1.82
C ILE A 34 -3.47 -3.59 -0.80
N GLN A 35 -3.19 -4.88 -0.98
CA GLN A 35 -3.55 -5.90 -0.01
C GLN A 35 -2.39 -6.07 0.96
N TYR A 36 -2.67 -6.08 2.26
CA TYR A 36 -1.60 -6.11 3.25
C TYR A 36 -1.99 -6.94 4.48
N LEU A 37 -0.96 -7.29 5.24
CA LEU A 37 -1.10 -7.99 6.51
C LEU A 37 -0.73 -7.05 7.64
N VAL A 38 -1.26 -7.35 8.82
CA VAL A 38 -0.88 -6.64 10.05
C VAL A 38 -0.03 -7.59 10.89
N LEU A 39 1.15 -7.11 11.29
CA LEU A 39 2.03 -7.87 12.17
C LEU A 39 2.08 -7.21 13.54
N GLU A 40 2.27 -8.03 14.56
CA GLU A 40 2.46 -7.54 15.92
C GLU A 40 3.84 -7.87 16.45
N THR A 41 4.47 -8.88 15.88
CA THR A 41 5.82 -9.29 16.28
C THR A 41 6.68 -9.42 15.03
N PRO A 42 7.97 -9.13 15.13
CA PRO A 42 8.71 -8.66 16.31
C PRO A 42 8.36 -7.24 16.71
N GLU A 43 7.67 -6.49 15.86
CA GLU A 43 7.18 -5.17 16.17
C GLU A 43 5.92 -4.93 15.35
N ALA A 44 5.13 -3.97 15.77
CA ALA A 44 3.91 -3.62 15.03
C ALA A 44 4.28 -3.13 13.64
N ALA A 45 3.67 -3.69 12.61
CA ALA A 45 4.02 -3.39 11.23
C ALA A 45 2.88 -3.71 10.29
N LEU A 46 2.93 -3.09 9.12
CA LEU A 46 2.03 -3.41 8.01
C LEU A 46 2.89 -3.99 6.88
N ALA A 47 2.42 -5.07 6.27
CA ALA A 47 3.19 -5.76 5.23
C ALA A 47 2.37 -5.81 3.94
N PRO A 48 2.63 -4.88 3.00
CA PRO A 48 1.93 -4.92 1.72
C PRO A 48 2.38 -6.12 0.91
N VAL A 49 1.42 -6.87 0.38
CA VAL A 49 1.67 -8.11 -0.33
C VAL A 49 1.41 -7.96 -1.83
N HIS A 50 0.31 -7.31 -2.19
CA HIS A 50 -0.07 -7.11 -3.59
C HIS A 50 -0.52 -5.70 -3.81
N THR A 51 -0.15 -5.14 -4.97
CA THR A 51 -0.66 -3.86 -5.42
C THR A 51 -1.26 -4.06 -6.79
N ILE A 52 -2.54 -3.75 -6.94
CA ILE A 52 -3.26 -3.94 -8.19
C ILE A 52 -3.89 -2.62 -8.57
N VAL A 53 -3.72 -2.22 -9.83
CA VAL A 53 -4.36 -1.04 -10.40
C VAL A 53 -5.20 -1.51 -11.58
N ASP A 54 -6.44 -1.05 -11.62
CA ASP A 54 -7.35 -1.37 -12.72
C ASP A 54 -6.68 -1.03 -14.05
N PRO A 55 -6.72 -1.91 -15.05
CA PRO A 55 -6.03 -1.65 -16.33
C PRO A 55 -6.42 -0.33 -16.98
N GLY A 56 -7.65 0.12 -16.80
CA GLY A 56 -8.07 1.39 -17.37
C GLY A 56 -7.47 2.60 -16.69
N HIS A 57 -6.80 2.41 -15.57
CA HIS A 57 -6.24 3.51 -14.78
C HIS A 57 -4.74 3.43 -14.59
N GLU A 58 -4.09 2.50 -15.29
CA GLU A 58 -2.64 2.41 -15.23
C GLU A 58 -2.03 3.63 -15.89
N GLY A 59 -0.89 4.06 -15.37
CA GLY A 59 -0.20 5.23 -15.89
C GLY A 59 -0.73 6.55 -15.37
N GLN A 60 -1.70 6.51 -14.46
CA GLN A 60 -2.28 7.73 -13.89
C GLN A 60 -1.79 8.03 -12.48
N GLY A 61 -0.80 7.29 -12.01
CA GLY A 61 -0.23 7.54 -10.69
C GLY A 61 -0.99 6.92 -9.54
N VAL A 62 -1.96 6.04 -9.82
CA VAL A 62 -2.76 5.41 -8.76
C VAL A 62 -1.90 4.54 -7.85
N GLY A 63 -1.03 3.73 -8.44
CA GLY A 63 -0.16 2.86 -7.64
C GLY A 63 0.79 3.66 -6.77
N SER A 64 1.35 4.74 -7.31
CA SER A 64 2.23 5.60 -6.54
C SER A 64 1.48 6.29 -5.40
N ALA A 65 0.26 6.74 -5.65
CA ALA A 65 -0.56 7.36 -4.62
C ALA A 65 -0.88 6.36 -3.52
N LEU A 66 -1.18 5.11 -3.89
CA LEU A 66 -1.44 4.06 -2.92
C LEU A 66 -0.20 3.78 -2.05
N ALA A 67 0.97 3.68 -2.68
CA ALA A 67 2.19 3.42 -1.93
C ALA A 67 2.51 4.58 -0.98
N ALA A 68 2.37 5.81 -1.45
CA ALA A 68 2.63 6.98 -0.63
C ALA A 68 1.68 7.02 0.58
N GLU A 69 0.40 6.77 0.35
CA GLU A 69 -0.56 6.77 1.44
C GLU A 69 -0.31 5.61 2.40
N PHE A 70 0.12 4.46 1.86
CA PHE A 70 0.39 3.31 2.71
C PHE A 70 1.48 3.64 3.74
N TYR A 71 2.58 4.24 3.30
CA TYR A 71 3.64 4.65 4.21
C TYR A 71 3.20 5.78 5.13
N ALA A 72 2.41 6.73 4.63
CA ALA A 72 1.90 7.81 5.47
C ALA A 72 0.97 7.28 6.56
N MET A 73 0.14 6.31 6.22
CA MET A 73 -0.76 5.68 7.18
C MET A 73 0.02 4.96 8.27
N ALA A 74 1.05 4.21 7.88
CA ALA A 74 1.88 3.51 8.86
C ALA A 74 2.60 4.50 9.78
N ASP A 75 3.07 5.60 9.22
CA ASP A 75 3.75 6.63 9.99
C ASP A 75 2.79 7.26 11.01
N ARG A 76 1.56 7.56 10.59
CA ARG A 76 0.56 8.11 11.50
C ARG A 76 0.23 7.15 12.63
N GLU A 77 0.27 5.85 12.36
CA GLU A 77 -0.02 4.85 13.37
C GLU A 77 1.20 4.46 14.20
N GLY A 78 2.36 4.97 13.82
CA GLY A 78 3.58 4.66 14.56
C GLY A 78 4.07 3.24 14.36
N VAL A 79 3.81 2.65 13.19
CA VAL A 79 4.21 1.26 12.92
C VAL A 79 5.14 1.23 11.72
N ALA A 80 5.87 0.12 11.58
CA ALA A 80 6.80 -0.06 10.48
C ALA A 80 6.08 -0.62 9.26
N VAL A 81 6.78 -0.63 8.12
CA VAL A 81 6.28 -1.26 6.90
C VAL A 81 7.29 -2.31 6.46
N ALA A 82 6.80 -3.53 6.19
CA ALA A 82 7.63 -4.60 5.64
C ALA A 82 7.17 -4.84 4.20
N PRO A 83 7.80 -4.18 3.21
CA PRO A 83 7.29 -4.23 1.84
C PRO A 83 7.65 -5.54 1.15
N LEU A 84 6.71 -6.46 1.12
CA LEU A 84 6.88 -7.73 0.40
C LEU A 84 6.47 -7.58 -1.06
N CYS A 85 5.57 -6.65 -1.36
CA CYS A 85 5.14 -6.38 -2.72
C CYS A 85 6.28 -5.70 -3.48
N PRO A 86 6.71 -6.25 -4.63
CA PRO A 86 7.81 -5.63 -5.37
C PRO A 86 7.54 -4.20 -5.81
N TYR A 87 6.29 -3.87 -6.12
CA TYR A 87 5.95 -2.52 -6.52
C TYR A 87 6.19 -1.53 -5.38
N VAL A 88 5.69 -1.85 -4.18
CA VAL A 88 5.87 -0.98 -3.03
C VAL A 88 7.33 -0.89 -2.63
N ALA A 89 8.06 -2.02 -2.71
CA ALA A 89 9.47 -2.02 -2.36
C ALA A 89 10.26 -1.09 -3.29
N ARG A 90 9.96 -1.12 -4.59
CA ARG A 90 10.64 -0.22 -5.53
C ARG A 90 10.26 1.23 -5.31
N TRP A 91 8.98 1.48 -4.99
CA TRP A 91 8.56 2.83 -4.68
C TRP A 91 9.34 3.37 -3.49
N ALA A 92 9.51 2.53 -2.46
CA ALA A 92 10.23 2.93 -1.25
C ALA A 92 11.68 3.28 -1.55
N GLU A 93 12.32 2.52 -2.44
CA GLU A 93 13.71 2.81 -2.82
C GLU A 93 13.87 4.16 -3.48
N ARG A 94 12.84 4.62 -4.18
CA ARG A 94 12.88 5.92 -4.85
C ARG A 94 12.45 7.05 -3.94
N HIS A 95 11.90 6.75 -2.78
CA HIS A 95 11.38 7.76 -1.87
C HIS A 95 11.87 7.53 -0.45
N PRO A 96 13.21 7.50 -0.26
CA PRO A 96 13.76 7.16 1.06
C PRO A 96 13.39 8.17 2.15
N ASP A 97 12.99 9.38 1.77
CA ASP A 97 12.55 10.38 2.73
C ASP A 97 11.13 10.13 3.22
N GLN A 98 10.38 9.28 2.53
CA GLN A 98 8.99 8.96 2.90
C GLN A 98 8.84 7.53 3.38
N ALA A 99 9.83 6.68 3.12
CA ALA A 99 9.74 5.24 3.36
C ALA A 99 11.00 4.76 4.07
N ALA A 100 10.89 4.52 5.37
CA ALA A 100 12.02 4.01 6.14
C ALA A 100 12.27 2.55 5.76
N PRO A 101 13.53 2.12 5.70
CA PRO A 101 13.84 0.72 5.36
C PRO A 101 13.38 -0.22 6.48
N ALA A 102 12.95 -1.42 6.10
CA ALA A 102 12.57 -2.44 7.04
C ALA A 102 13.80 -3.26 7.44
N SER A 103 13.80 -3.76 8.68
CA SER A 103 14.87 -4.64 9.13
C SER A 103 14.73 -6.01 8.48
N GLU A 104 15.85 -6.75 8.41
CA GLU A 104 15.80 -8.11 7.90
C GLU A 104 14.91 -9.00 8.75
N GLU A 105 14.94 -8.77 10.07
CA GLU A 105 14.11 -9.55 10.98
C GLU A 105 12.63 -9.33 10.71
N LEU A 106 12.24 -8.08 10.46
CA LEU A 106 10.86 -7.77 10.16
C LEU A 106 10.43 -8.37 8.83
N LEU A 107 11.27 -8.27 7.82
CA LEU A 107 10.96 -8.85 6.51
C LEU A 107 10.81 -10.37 6.59
N ALA A 108 11.67 -11.03 7.37
CA ALA A 108 11.58 -12.48 7.54
C ALA A 108 10.27 -12.85 8.25
N ALA A 109 9.89 -12.09 9.26
CA ALA A 109 8.65 -12.37 9.97
C ALA A 109 7.43 -12.17 9.07
N ALA A 110 7.47 -11.16 8.22
CA ALA A 110 6.39 -10.91 7.29
C ALA A 110 6.26 -12.04 6.26
N ARG A 111 7.39 -12.49 5.73
CA ARG A 111 7.37 -13.61 4.77
C ARG A 111 6.84 -14.88 5.41
N ALA A 112 7.20 -15.13 6.66
CA ALA A 112 6.74 -16.32 7.37
C ALA A 112 5.23 -16.27 7.56
N LYS A 113 4.69 -15.10 7.88
CA LYS A 113 3.27 -14.97 8.08
C LYS A 113 2.49 -15.19 6.79
N VAL A 114 3.01 -14.69 5.67
CA VAL A 114 2.37 -14.91 4.37
C VAL A 114 2.42 -16.38 4.01
N ALA A 115 3.51 -17.07 4.34
CA ALA A 115 3.64 -18.50 4.04
C ALA A 115 2.63 -19.34 4.80
N GLU A 116 2.12 -18.84 5.93
CA GLU A 116 1.10 -19.55 6.69
C GLU A 116 -0.28 -19.47 6.05
N ASP A 117 -0.46 -18.53 5.10
CA ASP A 117 -1.74 -18.33 4.48
C ASP A 117 -1.56 -18.18 2.96
N PRO A 118 -1.47 -19.32 2.24
CA PRO A 118 -1.24 -19.26 0.79
C PRO A 118 -2.30 -18.51 0.01
N ALA A 119 -3.48 -18.30 0.60
CA ALA A 119 -4.54 -17.56 -0.08
C ALA A 119 -4.18 -16.10 -0.29
N LEU A 120 -3.14 -15.61 0.38
CA LEU A 120 -2.70 -14.22 0.22
C LEU A 120 -1.84 -14.01 -1.01
N TRP A 121 -1.44 -15.08 -1.70
CA TRP A 121 -0.58 -14.98 -2.89
C TRP A 121 -1.38 -15.03 -4.18
#